data_b7320751f3612a3cd6ac46bd6ec80f08
#
_entry.id   b7320751f3612a3cd6ac46bd6ec80f08
#
_cell.length_a   1.000
_cell.length_b   1.000
_cell.length_c   1.000
_cell.angle_alpha   90.00
_cell.angle_beta   90.00
_cell.angle_gamma   90.00
#
_symmetry.space_group_name_H-M   'P 1'
#
loop_
_entity.id
_entity.type
_entity.pdbx_description
1 polymer ?
#
loop_
_entity_poly.entity_id
_entity_poly.type
_entity_poly.pdbx_seq_one_letter_code
_entity_poly.pdbx_strand_id
1 'polypeptide(L)'
;MLSCLVDSNDLKEGNEFVGHHQYIGCKEYDRTIMKKLNSLRNLDPITYSIKQQDQLNRNNKDSLKSKKIMLVEDEDDIVMLFKMILESDVGVNVDSFTEPFSALNNFRSGLYDLIMIDIALPRMNGIELYYKIRKIDDKVKICFLTAGEMYYEEVRKQVFPELEANCFIRKPITNEDLIRRVKNLLGIQ
;
A
#
# COMPACT_ATOMS: atom_id res chain seq x y z
N MET A 1 -11.94 20.70 -14.87
CA MET A 1 -12.19 21.39 -16.16
C MET A 1 -11.59 22.78 -16.10
N LEU A 2 -10.43 22.99 -16.69
CA LEU A 2 -9.89 24.30 -17.01
C LEU A 2 -8.86 24.09 -18.11
N SER A 3 -9.36 24.23 -19.34
CA SER A 3 -8.58 24.27 -20.56
C SER A 3 -8.01 25.68 -20.68
N CYS A 4 -6.71 25.85 -20.52
CA CYS A 4 -5.98 26.97 -21.10
C CYS A 4 -5.23 26.42 -22.31
N LEU A 5 -5.84 26.58 -23.46
CA LEU A 5 -5.18 26.48 -24.77
C LEU A 5 -4.17 27.61 -24.88
N VAL A 6 -2.89 27.27 -24.97
CA VAL A 6 -1.84 28.18 -25.42
C VAL A 6 -1.75 27.98 -26.93
N ASP A 7 -2.17 28.98 -27.66
CA ASP A 7 -2.07 29.03 -29.11
C ASP A 7 -0.58 29.13 -29.51
N SER A 8 -0.15 28.22 -30.39
CA SER A 8 1.25 28.02 -30.78
C SER A 8 1.67 28.87 -31.99
N ASN A 9 1.14 30.08 -32.15
CA ASN A 9 1.38 30.91 -33.35
C ASN A 9 1.93 32.32 -33.15
N ASP A 10 2.46 32.69 -31.97
CA ASP A 10 3.08 34.00 -31.79
C ASP A 10 4.59 33.93 -31.49
N LEU A 11 5.36 33.48 -32.49
CA LEU A 11 6.78 33.78 -32.61
C LEU A 11 7.05 34.51 -33.92
N LYS A 12 6.82 35.79 -33.95
CA LYS A 12 7.47 36.72 -34.91
C LYS A 12 7.73 38.06 -34.27
N GLU A 13 9.02 38.33 -34.19
CA GLU A 13 9.76 39.60 -34.23
C GLU A 13 9.04 40.93 -33.97
N GLY A 14 9.57 41.62 -32.95
CA GLY A 14 9.85 43.06 -32.96
C GLY A 14 8.66 43.99 -33.13
N ASN A 15 8.20 44.57 -32.01
CA ASN A 15 8.00 46.04 -31.89
C ASN A 15 7.40 46.36 -30.51
N GLU A 16 7.91 47.44 -29.92
CA GLU A 16 7.40 48.08 -28.72
C GLU A 16 5.91 48.40 -28.85
N PHE A 17 5.10 47.93 -27.91
CA PHE A 17 3.78 48.46 -27.70
C PHE A 17 3.57 48.77 -26.22
N VAL A 18 3.58 50.08 -25.91
CA VAL A 18 3.13 50.65 -24.65
C VAL A 18 1.61 50.51 -24.61
N GLY A 19 1.12 49.56 -23.84
CA GLY A 19 -0.29 49.39 -23.59
C GLY A 19 -0.54 49.05 -22.12
N HIS A 20 -1.00 50.03 -21.35
CA HIS A 20 -1.51 49.81 -19.99
C HIS A 20 -2.74 48.92 -20.05
N HIS A 21 -2.57 47.61 -19.75
CA HIS A 21 -3.65 46.76 -19.33
C HIS A 21 -3.37 46.29 -17.90
N GLN A 22 -4.21 46.78 -16.99
CA GLN A 22 -4.28 46.28 -15.61
C GLN A 22 -4.66 44.79 -15.64
N TYR A 23 -3.69 43.91 -15.43
CA TYR A 23 -3.96 42.52 -15.12
C TYR A 23 -4.33 42.39 -13.66
N ILE A 24 -5.64 42.27 -13.40
CA ILE A 24 -6.19 41.92 -12.11
C ILE A 24 -6.02 40.40 -11.94
N GLY A 25 -5.17 39.98 -11.00
CA GLY A 25 -5.28 38.70 -10.33
C GLY A 25 -4.61 37.47 -10.93
N CYS A 26 -3.33 37.53 -11.34
CA CYS A 26 -2.52 36.30 -11.32
C CYS A 26 -1.91 36.15 -9.94
N LYS A 27 -2.41 35.16 -9.19
CA LYS A 27 -1.77 34.72 -7.94
C LYS A 27 -0.30 34.42 -8.23
N GLU A 28 0.58 34.98 -7.43
CA GLU A 28 2.02 34.77 -7.42
C GLU A 28 2.26 33.24 -7.43
N TYR A 29 2.67 32.70 -8.59
CA TYR A 29 3.07 31.30 -8.68
C TYR A 29 4.28 31.12 -7.78
N ASP A 30 4.18 30.19 -6.82
CA ASP A 30 5.23 29.85 -5.89
C ASP A 30 6.57 29.72 -6.63
N ARG A 31 7.55 30.56 -6.25
CA ARG A 31 8.91 30.57 -6.82
C ARG A 31 9.56 29.18 -6.83
N THR A 32 9.11 28.30 -5.93
CA THR A 32 9.54 26.90 -5.83
C THR A 32 9.05 26.09 -7.03
N ILE A 33 7.80 26.30 -7.46
CA ILE A 33 7.21 25.63 -8.63
C ILE A 33 7.92 26.10 -9.91
N MET A 34 8.19 27.40 -10.05
CA MET A 34 8.89 27.93 -11.21
C MET A 34 10.35 27.47 -11.30
N LYS A 35 11.07 27.38 -10.17
CA LYS A 35 12.41 26.78 -10.13
C LYS A 35 12.39 25.32 -10.55
N LYS A 36 11.38 24.55 -10.11
CA LYS A 36 11.22 23.14 -10.45
C LYS A 36 10.89 22.94 -11.93
N LEU A 37 10.03 23.79 -12.51
CA LEU A 37 9.72 23.78 -13.93
C LEU A 37 10.94 24.15 -14.81
N ASN A 38 11.73 25.14 -14.41
CA ASN A 38 12.93 25.53 -15.14
C ASN A 38 14.05 24.46 -15.06
N SER A 39 14.14 23.72 -13.96
CA SER A 39 15.09 22.59 -13.84
C SER A 39 14.72 21.40 -14.72
N LEU A 40 13.44 21.27 -15.09
CA LEU A 40 12.94 20.19 -15.93
C LEU A 40 13.03 20.51 -17.43
N ARG A 41 13.03 21.81 -17.82
CA ARG A 41 13.11 22.25 -19.23
C ARG A 41 14.46 21.95 -19.90
N ASN A 42 15.52 21.77 -19.12
CA ASN A 42 16.88 21.56 -19.61
C ASN A 42 17.34 20.09 -19.57
N LEU A 43 16.42 19.16 -19.35
CA LEU A 43 16.73 17.74 -19.35
C LEU A 43 16.40 17.14 -20.72
N ASP A 44 17.32 16.33 -21.24
CA ASP A 44 17.01 15.48 -22.38
C ASP A 44 15.87 14.50 -22.04
N PRO A 45 15.11 14.01 -23.02
CA PRO A 45 13.93 13.16 -22.79
C PRO A 45 14.22 11.90 -21.99
N ILE A 46 15.45 11.34 -22.11
CA ILE A 46 15.86 10.12 -21.39
C ILE A 46 16.06 10.44 -19.91
N THR A 47 16.81 11.48 -19.59
CA THR A 47 17.05 11.93 -18.22
C THR A 47 15.75 12.37 -17.54
N TYR A 48 14.82 13.00 -18.27
CA TYR A 48 13.49 13.34 -17.78
C TYR A 48 12.68 12.08 -17.40
N SER A 49 12.66 11.07 -18.28
CA SER A 49 11.96 9.80 -18.02
C SER A 49 12.56 9.05 -16.84
N ILE A 50 13.89 8.99 -16.72
CA ILE A 50 14.57 8.35 -15.57
C ILE A 50 14.19 9.06 -14.27
N LYS A 51 14.21 10.41 -14.23
CA LYS A 51 13.83 11.17 -13.04
C LYS A 51 12.36 11.01 -12.66
N GLN A 52 11.46 10.89 -13.62
CA GLN A 52 10.06 10.59 -13.36
C GLN A 52 9.89 9.19 -12.75
N GLN A 53 10.59 8.18 -13.30
CA GLN A 53 10.55 6.82 -12.78
C GLN A 53 11.10 6.76 -11.34
N ASP A 54 12.21 7.44 -11.06
CA ASP A 54 12.77 7.54 -9.71
C ASP A 54 11.84 8.23 -8.70
N GLN A 55 11.12 9.27 -9.12
CA GLN A 55 10.12 9.93 -8.27
C GLN A 55 8.92 9.04 -8.00
N LEU A 56 8.41 8.31 -9.02
CA LEU A 56 7.35 7.33 -8.86
C LEU A 56 7.78 6.21 -7.91
N ASN A 57 9.00 5.71 -8.05
CA ASN A 57 9.54 4.66 -7.18
C ASN A 57 9.71 5.14 -5.73
N ARG A 58 10.15 6.39 -5.51
CA ARG A 58 10.23 6.99 -4.15
C ARG A 58 8.85 7.18 -3.54
N ASN A 59 7.90 7.74 -4.28
CA ASN A 59 6.53 7.94 -3.80
C ASN A 59 5.85 6.61 -3.47
N ASN A 60 6.08 5.56 -4.28
CA ASN A 60 5.62 4.21 -4.00
C ASN A 60 6.27 3.64 -2.73
N LYS A 61 7.57 3.82 -2.56
CA LYS A 61 8.31 3.33 -1.38
C LYS A 61 7.87 4.03 -0.09
N ASP A 62 7.60 5.34 -0.14
CA ASP A 62 7.11 6.10 1.01
C ASP A 62 5.65 5.76 1.34
N SER A 63 4.80 5.53 0.32
CA SER A 63 3.44 5.04 0.49
C SER A 63 3.41 3.63 1.09
N LEU A 64 4.36 2.77 0.74
CA LEU A 64 4.50 1.41 1.26
C LEU A 64 4.93 1.38 2.73
N LYS A 65 5.88 2.25 3.13
CA LYS A 65 6.30 2.41 4.52
C LYS A 65 5.17 2.90 5.45
N SER A 66 4.11 3.49 4.89
CA SER A 66 2.92 3.85 5.66
C SER A 66 1.97 2.68 5.90
N LYS A 67 2.11 1.56 5.16
CA LYS A 67 1.28 0.37 5.31
C LYS A 67 1.71 -0.45 6.51
N LYS A 68 0.73 -0.90 7.28
CA LYS A 68 0.97 -1.66 8.50
C LYS A 68 0.22 -2.98 8.51
N ILE A 69 0.93 -4.06 8.80
CA ILE A 69 0.39 -5.43 8.90
C ILE A 69 0.44 -5.91 10.35
N MET A 70 -0.63 -6.54 10.81
CA MET A 70 -0.60 -7.38 12.00
C MET A 70 -0.42 -8.84 11.57
N LEU A 71 0.61 -9.50 12.06
CA LEU A 71 0.88 -10.93 11.85
C LEU A 71 0.62 -11.68 13.16
N VAL A 72 -0.26 -12.68 13.14
CA VAL A 72 -0.57 -13.54 14.29
C VAL A 72 -0.29 -14.99 13.92
N GLU A 73 0.79 -15.54 14.47
CA GLU A 73 1.34 -16.86 14.15
C GLU A 73 2.10 -17.35 15.37
N ASP A 74 1.86 -18.57 15.85
CA ASP A 74 2.46 -19.06 17.09
C ASP A 74 3.86 -19.68 16.93
N GLU A 75 4.27 -19.99 15.70
CA GLU A 75 5.60 -20.52 15.40
C GLU A 75 6.61 -19.36 15.19
N ASP A 76 7.52 -19.16 16.16
CA ASP A 76 8.50 -18.05 16.15
C ASP A 76 9.34 -18.00 14.86
N ASP A 77 9.74 -19.15 14.30
CA ASP A 77 10.54 -19.23 13.08
C ASP A 77 9.74 -18.70 11.87
N ILE A 78 8.45 -19.01 11.79
CA ILE A 78 7.56 -18.51 10.73
C ILE A 78 7.33 -17.01 10.91
N VAL A 79 7.10 -16.56 12.13
CA VAL A 79 6.97 -15.13 12.46
C VAL A 79 8.19 -14.36 11.99
N MET A 80 9.39 -14.83 12.36
CA MET A 80 10.65 -14.17 12.00
C MET A 80 10.83 -14.11 10.47
N LEU A 81 10.59 -15.24 9.79
CA LEU A 81 10.72 -15.33 8.34
C LEU A 81 9.75 -14.39 7.62
N PHE A 82 8.46 -14.45 7.96
CA PHE A 82 7.43 -13.63 7.31
C PHE A 82 7.67 -12.15 7.59
N LYS A 83 7.98 -11.79 8.83
CA LYS A 83 8.29 -10.41 9.19
C LYS A 83 9.46 -9.88 8.37
N MET A 84 10.57 -10.63 8.29
CA MET A 84 11.75 -10.24 7.51
C MET A 84 11.39 -10.02 6.03
N ILE A 85 10.67 -10.95 5.38
CA ILE A 85 10.27 -10.84 3.98
C ILE A 85 9.35 -9.64 3.77
N LEU A 86 8.35 -9.45 4.61
CA LEU A 86 7.37 -8.37 4.45
C LEU A 86 7.99 -7.00 4.67
N GLU A 87 8.90 -6.86 5.64
CA GLU A 87 9.58 -5.60 5.91
C GLU A 87 10.65 -5.28 4.85
N SER A 88 11.46 -6.28 4.41
CA SER A 88 12.54 -6.05 3.46
C SER A 88 12.06 -5.97 2.01
N ASP A 89 11.23 -6.91 1.56
CA ASP A 89 10.91 -7.10 0.15
C ASP A 89 9.59 -6.45 -0.27
N VAL A 90 8.65 -6.32 0.66
CA VAL A 90 7.41 -5.55 0.44
C VAL A 90 7.55 -4.11 0.91
N GLY A 91 8.33 -3.86 1.97
CA GLY A 91 8.59 -2.51 2.50
C GLY A 91 7.49 -1.99 3.41
N VAL A 92 6.73 -2.87 4.05
CA VAL A 92 5.64 -2.54 5.00
C VAL A 92 6.15 -2.64 6.45
N ASN A 93 5.39 -2.11 7.42
CA ASN A 93 5.66 -2.31 8.83
C ASN A 93 4.88 -3.52 9.35
N VAL A 94 5.52 -4.39 10.15
CA VAL A 94 4.88 -5.59 10.69
C VAL A 94 4.94 -5.62 12.21
N ASP A 95 3.77 -5.56 12.85
CA ASP A 95 3.61 -5.93 14.26
C ASP A 95 3.26 -7.43 14.33
N SER A 96 4.11 -8.23 14.96
CA SER A 96 3.92 -9.66 15.09
C SER A 96 3.54 -10.07 16.51
N PHE A 97 2.66 -11.08 16.62
CA PHE A 97 2.16 -11.62 17.88
C PHE A 97 2.13 -13.15 17.78
N THR A 98 2.71 -13.81 18.76
CA THR A 98 2.65 -15.28 18.89
C THR A 98 1.45 -15.73 19.73
N GLU A 99 0.75 -14.78 20.34
CA GLU A 99 -0.37 -15.01 21.22
C GLU A 99 -1.62 -14.27 20.75
N PRO A 100 -2.74 -14.97 20.45
CA PRO A 100 -3.93 -14.34 19.90
C PRO A 100 -4.58 -13.32 20.86
N PHE A 101 -4.50 -13.54 22.17
CA PHE A 101 -4.98 -12.55 23.14
C PHE A 101 -4.14 -11.29 23.16
N SER A 102 -2.83 -11.42 23.00
CA SER A 102 -1.94 -10.25 22.88
C SER A 102 -2.24 -9.46 21.62
N ALA A 103 -2.45 -10.13 20.47
CA ALA A 103 -2.87 -9.50 19.22
C ALA A 103 -4.18 -8.73 19.41
N LEU A 104 -5.20 -9.36 19.99
CA LEU A 104 -6.51 -8.73 20.22
C LEU A 104 -6.40 -7.51 21.14
N ASN A 105 -5.62 -7.59 22.22
CA ASN A 105 -5.45 -6.49 23.18
C ASN A 105 -4.72 -5.29 22.56
N ASN A 106 -3.85 -5.51 21.57
CA ASN A 106 -3.12 -4.46 20.85
C ASN A 106 -3.84 -3.99 19.59
N PHE A 107 -4.87 -4.69 19.13
CA PHE A 107 -5.62 -4.29 17.95
C PHE A 107 -6.39 -2.97 18.21
N ARG A 108 -6.34 -2.07 17.23
CA ARG A 108 -7.12 -0.82 17.18
C ARG A 108 -7.68 -0.64 15.78
N SER A 109 -8.94 -0.23 15.68
CA SER A 109 -9.57 0.06 14.39
C SER A 109 -8.80 1.12 13.62
N GLY A 110 -8.59 0.87 12.33
CA GLY A 110 -7.86 1.78 11.43
C GLY A 110 -6.34 1.79 11.60
N LEU A 111 -5.76 1.00 12.53
CA LEU A 111 -4.31 0.94 12.74
C LEU A 111 -3.60 0.07 11.69
N TYR A 112 -4.26 -0.97 11.20
CA TYR A 112 -3.69 -1.95 10.29
C TYR A 112 -4.40 -1.97 8.95
N ASP A 113 -3.63 -2.09 7.87
CA ASP A 113 -4.14 -2.23 6.50
C ASP A 113 -4.49 -3.68 6.17
N LEU A 114 -3.79 -4.63 6.80
CA LEU A 114 -3.97 -6.07 6.63
C LEU A 114 -3.67 -6.78 7.95
N ILE A 115 -4.46 -7.81 8.26
CA ILE A 115 -4.18 -8.75 9.35
C ILE A 115 -3.96 -10.12 8.73
N MET A 116 -2.85 -10.76 9.05
CA MET A 116 -2.54 -12.14 8.69
C MET A 116 -2.67 -13.01 9.94
N ILE A 117 -3.53 -14.03 9.91
CA ILE A 117 -3.88 -14.83 11.09
C ILE A 117 -3.72 -16.31 10.76
N ASP A 118 -2.88 -17.02 11.53
CA ASP A 118 -2.93 -18.47 11.45
C ASP A 118 -4.24 -19.01 12.03
N ILE A 119 -4.83 -19.99 11.33
CA ILE A 119 -6.07 -20.64 11.79
C ILE A 119 -5.80 -21.49 13.02
N ALA A 120 -4.66 -22.18 13.08
CA ALA A 120 -4.35 -23.20 14.08
C ALA A 120 -3.69 -22.64 15.35
N LEU A 121 -4.05 -21.43 15.77
CA LEU A 121 -3.48 -20.81 16.99
C LEU A 121 -3.91 -21.53 18.27
N PRO A 122 -3.05 -21.61 19.29
CA PRO A 122 -3.37 -22.17 20.58
C PRO A 122 -4.32 -21.28 21.38
N ARG A 123 -5.14 -21.86 22.25
CA ARG A 123 -6.03 -21.20 23.21
C ARG A 123 -7.20 -20.41 22.61
N MET A 124 -7.02 -19.72 21.50
CA MET A 124 -8.03 -19.05 20.70
C MET A 124 -7.64 -19.25 19.24
N ASN A 125 -8.42 -20.02 18.51
CA ASN A 125 -8.14 -20.24 17.08
C ASN A 125 -8.30 -18.95 16.26
N GLY A 126 -7.68 -18.94 15.07
CA GLY A 126 -7.68 -17.76 14.22
C GLY A 126 -9.07 -17.31 13.76
N ILE A 127 -10.03 -18.23 13.65
CA ILE A 127 -11.42 -17.92 13.29
C ILE A 127 -12.11 -17.18 14.44
N GLU A 128 -11.90 -17.62 15.67
CA GLU A 128 -12.44 -16.90 16.84
C GLU A 128 -11.85 -15.50 16.98
N LEU A 129 -10.53 -15.38 16.76
CA LEU A 129 -9.85 -14.08 16.72
C LEU A 129 -10.43 -13.17 15.65
N TYR A 130 -10.66 -13.70 14.45
CA TYR A 130 -11.31 -12.98 13.35
C TYR A 130 -12.67 -12.39 13.77
N TYR A 131 -13.55 -13.19 14.37
CA TYR A 131 -14.85 -12.67 14.78
C TYR A 131 -14.76 -11.59 15.87
N LYS A 132 -13.77 -11.68 16.76
CA LYS A 132 -13.53 -10.65 17.78
C LYS A 132 -13.02 -9.35 17.13
N ILE A 133 -12.11 -9.44 16.16
CA ILE A 133 -11.60 -8.29 15.41
C ILE A 133 -12.72 -7.64 14.59
N ARG A 134 -13.56 -8.43 13.89
CA ARG A 134 -14.68 -7.92 13.11
C ARG A 134 -15.71 -7.12 13.91
N LYS A 135 -15.84 -7.40 15.20
CA LYS A 135 -16.68 -6.59 16.12
C LYS A 135 -16.09 -5.21 16.42
N ILE A 136 -14.77 -5.05 16.25
CA ILE A 136 -14.05 -3.78 16.51
C ILE A 136 -13.87 -3.00 15.21
N ASP A 137 -13.57 -3.72 14.11
CA ASP A 137 -13.35 -3.15 12.78
C ASP A 137 -13.82 -4.15 11.70
N ASP A 138 -14.92 -3.80 11.03
CA ASP A 138 -15.52 -4.61 9.97
C ASP A 138 -14.86 -4.42 8.60
N LYS A 139 -13.98 -3.41 8.45
CA LYS A 139 -13.37 -3.00 7.18
C LYS A 139 -11.94 -3.46 6.99
N VAL A 140 -11.20 -3.73 8.07
CA VAL A 140 -9.81 -4.16 7.97
C VAL A 140 -9.69 -5.42 7.12
N LYS A 141 -8.72 -5.45 6.22
CA LYS A 141 -8.46 -6.64 5.40
C LYS A 141 -7.90 -7.76 6.27
N ILE A 142 -8.40 -8.98 6.08
CA ILE A 142 -7.92 -10.15 6.83
C ILE A 142 -7.55 -11.25 5.85
N CYS A 143 -6.41 -11.88 6.10
CA CYS A 143 -5.89 -13.02 5.38
C CYS A 143 -5.57 -14.14 6.38
N PHE A 144 -6.06 -15.34 6.10
CA PHE A 144 -5.77 -16.51 6.93
C PHE A 144 -4.56 -17.28 6.41
N LEU A 145 -3.72 -17.73 7.34
CA LEU A 145 -2.65 -18.69 7.09
C LEU A 145 -3.17 -20.07 7.46
N THR A 146 -2.92 -21.09 6.64
CA THR A 146 -3.41 -22.47 6.90
C THR A 146 -2.41 -23.51 6.46
N ALA A 147 -2.19 -24.54 7.26
CA ALA A 147 -1.27 -25.64 6.98
C ALA A 147 -1.93 -26.83 6.24
N GLY A 148 -3.25 -26.92 6.15
CA GLY A 148 -3.95 -28.13 5.67
C GLY A 148 -4.86 -27.92 4.47
N GLU A 149 -4.83 -28.90 3.51
CA GLU A 149 -5.74 -28.90 2.35
C GLU A 149 -7.20 -29.10 2.73
N MET A 150 -7.47 -30.05 3.60
CA MET A 150 -8.82 -30.45 3.98
C MET A 150 -9.53 -29.39 4.82
N TYR A 151 -8.79 -28.72 5.69
CA TYR A 151 -9.32 -27.66 6.55
C TYR A 151 -9.68 -26.39 5.77
N TYR A 152 -8.92 -26.10 4.71
CA TYR A 152 -9.13 -24.92 3.88
C TYR A 152 -10.49 -24.88 3.17
N GLU A 153 -10.86 -25.97 2.48
CA GLU A 153 -12.11 -26.01 1.70
C GLU A 153 -13.35 -26.05 2.59
N GLU A 154 -13.30 -26.77 3.71
CA GLU A 154 -14.42 -26.84 4.66
C GLU A 154 -14.61 -25.50 5.39
N VAL A 155 -13.53 -24.92 5.93
CA VAL A 155 -13.59 -23.63 6.63
C VAL A 155 -14.02 -22.52 5.67
N ARG A 156 -13.50 -22.49 4.44
CA ARG A 156 -13.90 -21.51 3.45
C ARG A 156 -15.37 -21.58 3.09
N LYS A 157 -15.89 -22.79 2.85
CA LYS A 157 -17.28 -22.96 2.38
C LYS A 157 -18.31 -22.82 3.50
N GLN A 158 -17.99 -23.29 4.70
CA GLN A 158 -18.94 -23.33 5.82
C GLN A 158 -18.89 -22.10 6.71
N VAL A 159 -17.70 -21.56 6.94
CA VAL A 159 -17.50 -20.45 7.89
C VAL A 159 -17.43 -19.10 7.19
N PHE A 160 -16.89 -19.06 5.97
CA PHE A 160 -16.64 -17.82 5.25
C PHE A 160 -17.10 -17.87 3.79
N PRO A 161 -18.40 -18.17 3.49
CA PRO A 161 -18.88 -18.22 2.12
C PRO A 161 -18.71 -16.90 1.37
N GLU A 162 -18.60 -15.78 2.09
CA GLU A 162 -18.47 -14.43 1.54
C GLU A 162 -17.00 -14.00 1.36
N LEU A 163 -16.02 -14.74 1.92
CA LEU A 163 -14.61 -14.40 1.75
C LEU A 163 -14.07 -14.94 0.43
N GLU A 164 -13.39 -14.05 -0.30
CA GLU A 164 -12.72 -14.43 -1.53
C GLU A 164 -11.58 -15.44 -1.27
N ALA A 165 -11.31 -16.30 -2.25
CA ALA A 165 -10.23 -17.31 -2.14
C ALA A 165 -8.83 -16.71 -1.91
N ASN A 166 -8.61 -15.44 -2.30
CA ASN A 166 -7.37 -14.72 -2.08
C ASN A 166 -7.14 -14.33 -0.61
N CYS A 167 -8.18 -14.40 0.24
CA CYS A 167 -8.07 -14.17 1.69
C CYS A 167 -7.44 -15.34 2.46
N PHE A 168 -6.92 -16.36 1.76
CA PHE A 168 -6.28 -17.51 2.38
C PHE A 168 -4.91 -17.76 1.75
N ILE A 169 -3.89 -17.90 2.60
CA ILE A 169 -2.53 -18.28 2.22
C ILE A 169 -2.24 -19.65 2.79
N ARG A 170 -1.94 -20.58 1.90
CA ARG A 170 -1.61 -21.95 2.29
C ARG A 170 -0.13 -22.08 2.58
N LYS A 171 0.20 -22.68 3.73
CA LYS A 171 1.55 -23.09 4.12
C LYS A 171 1.85 -24.52 3.63
N PRO A 172 3.06 -24.86 3.15
CA PRO A 172 4.19 -23.95 2.91
C PRO A 172 3.97 -23.04 1.71
N ILE A 173 4.53 -21.83 1.78
CA ILE A 173 4.45 -20.84 0.71
C ILE A 173 5.88 -20.37 0.36
N THR A 174 6.15 -20.12 -0.92
CA THR A 174 7.43 -19.53 -1.34
C THR A 174 7.47 -18.03 -1.01
N ASN A 175 8.67 -17.46 -0.90
CA ASN A 175 8.83 -16.03 -0.61
C ASN A 175 8.17 -15.18 -1.69
N GLU A 176 8.35 -15.55 -2.97
CA GLU A 176 7.78 -14.84 -4.12
C GLU A 176 6.26 -14.85 -4.09
N ASP A 177 5.65 -15.99 -3.75
CA ASP A 177 4.20 -16.11 -3.66
C ASP A 177 3.64 -15.32 -2.47
N LEU A 178 4.32 -15.34 -1.32
CA LEU A 178 3.95 -14.52 -0.16
C LEU A 178 3.95 -13.03 -0.51
N ILE A 179 5.06 -12.54 -1.08
CA ILE A 179 5.22 -11.15 -1.52
C ILE A 179 4.11 -10.76 -2.49
N ARG A 180 3.89 -11.57 -3.53
CA ARG A 180 2.87 -11.33 -4.55
C ARG A 180 1.46 -11.24 -3.93
N ARG A 181 1.09 -12.19 -3.06
CA ARG A 181 -0.22 -12.22 -2.42
C ARG A 181 -0.45 -11.04 -1.49
N VAL A 182 0.55 -10.70 -0.68
CA VAL A 182 0.44 -9.57 0.25
C VAL A 182 0.35 -8.24 -0.52
N LYS A 183 1.15 -8.06 -1.58
CA LYS A 183 1.04 -6.89 -2.46
C LYS A 183 -0.37 -6.77 -3.06
N ASN A 184 -0.92 -7.85 -3.59
CA ASN A 184 -2.28 -7.86 -4.14
C ASN A 184 -3.34 -7.49 -3.08
N LEU A 185 -3.26 -8.07 -1.88
CA LEU A 185 -4.17 -7.76 -0.77
C LEU A 185 -4.08 -6.29 -0.34
N LEU A 186 -2.89 -5.72 -0.36
CA LEU A 186 -2.68 -4.30 -0.03
C LEU A 186 -3.03 -3.35 -1.18
N GLY A 187 -3.27 -3.88 -2.40
CA GLY A 187 -3.52 -3.09 -3.60
C GLY A 187 -2.26 -2.37 -4.11
N ILE A 188 -1.10 -3.01 -3.98
CA ILE A 188 0.21 -2.52 -4.37
C ILE A 188 0.65 -3.25 -5.64
N GLN A 189 1.14 -2.50 -6.62
CA GLN A 189 1.75 -3.03 -7.86
C GLN A 189 3.25 -3.20 -7.71
#